data_3caa97771c0f8b2daa4aa820dd08f23c
#
_entry.id   3caa97771c0f8b2daa4aa820dd08f23c
#
_cell.length_a   1.000
_cell.length_b   1.000
_cell.length_c   1.000
_cell.angle_alpha   90.00
_cell.angle_beta   90.00
_cell.angle_gamma   90.00
#
_symmetry.space_group_name_H-M   'P 1'
#
loop_
_entity.id
_entity.type
_entity.pdbx_description
1 polymer ?
#
loop_
_entity_poly.entity_id
_entity_poly.type
_entity_poly.pdbx_seq_one_letter_code
_entity_poly.pdbx_strand_id
1 'polypeptide(L)'
;EQETLHILPHWNWEGREGEITPVFVYTNYPSAELFINGKSQGKRTKDLSVTIDNSADSVSIMNLKRQSRYRLMWMDTKYEPGTVKVVAYNADGKAVAEKELHTAGKPDHIELVADRNVIKADGKDLSFVTVRVVDRDGNLCPDASHEISFKVKGVTVQELMVMQLPWNLSSIRR
;
A
#
# COMPACT_ATOMS: atom_id res chain seq x y z
N GLU A 1 -7.72 -15.99 -10.62
CA GLU A 1 -7.58 -14.55 -10.29
C GLU A 1 -6.46 -14.37 -9.28
N GLN A 2 -5.68 -13.33 -9.47
CA GLN A 2 -4.62 -13.00 -8.50
C GLN A 2 -5.27 -12.44 -7.23
N GLU A 3 -4.93 -13.02 -6.10
CA GLU A 3 -5.40 -12.54 -4.80
C GLU A 3 -4.88 -11.13 -4.53
N THR A 4 -5.78 -10.24 -4.14
CA THR A 4 -5.45 -8.84 -3.87
C THR A 4 -5.91 -8.47 -2.48
N LEU A 5 -4.98 -8.00 -1.66
CA LEU A 5 -5.24 -7.42 -0.35
C LEU A 5 -4.23 -6.29 -0.11
N HIS A 6 -4.70 -5.04 -0.20
CA HIS A 6 -3.85 -3.87 -0.06
C HIS A 6 -4.47 -2.85 0.89
N ILE A 7 -3.68 -2.38 1.86
CA ILE A 7 -4.10 -1.43 2.89
C ILE A 7 -3.53 -0.05 2.52
N LEU A 8 -4.36 0.98 2.58
CA LEU A 8 -4.00 2.39 2.48
C LEU A 8 -4.64 3.19 3.63
N PRO A 9 -3.98 4.24 4.08
CA PRO A 9 -2.62 4.71 3.78
C PRO A 9 -1.55 3.89 4.51
N HIS A 10 -0.27 4.33 4.44
CA HIS A 10 0.75 3.88 5.38
C HIS A 10 0.36 4.23 6.83
N TRP A 11 1.02 3.62 7.81
CA TRP A 11 0.66 3.83 9.23
C TRP A 11 1.77 4.52 10.03
N ASN A 12 2.31 5.60 9.42
CA ASN A 12 3.30 6.49 10.04
C ASN A 12 2.76 7.93 9.97
N TRP A 13 2.18 8.41 11.08
CA TRP A 13 1.59 9.73 11.20
C TRP A 13 2.00 10.36 12.53
N GLU A 14 3.32 10.42 12.79
CA GLU A 14 3.88 10.99 14.01
C GLU A 14 3.30 12.39 14.28
N GLY A 15 2.85 12.60 15.54
CA GLY A 15 2.22 13.84 15.97
C GLY A 15 0.72 13.95 15.65
N ARG A 16 0.11 12.91 15.07
CA ARG A 16 -1.32 12.87 14.75
C ARG A 16 -2.08 11.81 15.53
N GLU A 17 -1.56 11.40 16.68
CA GLU A 17 -2.15 10.39 17.54
C GLU A 17 -3.57 10.81 17.98
N GLY A 18 -4.53 9.92 17.79
CA GLY A 18 -5.94 10.15 18.11
C GLY A 18 -6.74 10.90 17.03
N GLU A 19 -6.09 11.43 15.98
CA GLU A 19 -6.78 12.04 14.86
C GLU A 19 -7.46 10.99 13.95
N ILE A 20 -8.55 11.39 13.33
CA ILE A 20 -9.25 10.52 12.37
C ILE A 20 -8.35 10.31 11.15
N THR A 21 -8.01 9.04 10.92
CA THR A 21 -7.20 8.59 9.79
C THR A 21 -7.95 7.45 9.09
N PRO A 22 -8.71 7.76 8.01
CA PRO A 22 -9.47 6.75 7.29
C PRO A 22 -8.58 5.65 6.71
N VAL A 23 -9.05 4.40 6.80
CA VAL A 23 -8.35 3.24 6.22
C VAL A 23 -9.16 2.69 5.06
N PHE A 24 -8.48 2.47 3.95
CA PHE A 24 -9.02 1.88 2.73
C PHE A 24 -8.35 0.53 2.47
N VAL A 25 -9.15 -0.47 2.21
CA VAL A 25 -8.67 -1.82 1.89
C VAL A 25 -9.14 -2.20 0.49
N TYR A 26 -8.19 -2.31 -0.43
CA TYR A 26 -8.44 -2.80 -1.78
C TYR A 26 -8.29 -4.32 -1.79
N THR A 27 -9.34 -5.00 -2.18
CA THR A 27 -9.37 -6.46 -2.16
C THR A 27 -10.35 -7.01 -3.19
N ASN A 28 -10.11 -8.21 -3.69
CA ASN A 28 -11.07 -8.97 -4.49
C ASN A 28 -11.98 -9.85 -3.61
N TYR A 29 -11.70 -9.97 -2.32
CA TYR A 29 -12.56 -10.68 -1.38
C TYR A 29 -13.84 -9.91 -1.04
N PRO A 30 -14.94 -10.61 -0.72
CA PRO A 30 -16.24 -9.97 -0.44
C PRO A 30 -16.29 -9.20 0.87
N SER A 31 -15.50 -9.56 1.87
CA SER A 31 -15.49 -8.88 3.16
C SER A 31 -14.11 -8.92 3.82
N ALA A 32 -13.88 -7.97 4.71
CA ALA A 32 -12.69 -7.93 5.55
C ALA A 32 -12.98 -7.29 6.91
N GLU A 33 -12.14 -7.55 7.88
CA GLU A 33 -12.15 -6.95 9.21
C GLU A 33 -10.82 -6.24 9.46
N LEU A 34 -10.91 -5.03 9.99
CA LEU A 34 -9.77 -4.18 10.31
C LEU A 34 -9.48 -4.25 11.81
N PHE A 35 -8.21 -4.35 12.15
CA PHE A 35 -7.73 -4.29 13.53
C PHE A 35 -6.65 -3.22 13.65
N ILE A 36 -6.71 -2.43 14.71
CA ILE A 36 -5.66 -1.49 15.13
C ILE A 36 -5.18 -1.94 16.50
N ASN A 37 -3.89 -2.24 16.62
CA ASN A 37 -3.28 -2.77 17.84
C ASN A 37 -4.06 -3.95 18.46
N GLY A 38 -4.54 -4.87 17.59
CA GLY A 38 -5.34 -6.02 17.98
C GLY A 38 -6.80 -5.74 18.27
N LYS A 39 -7.25 -4.47 18.31
CA LYS A 39 -8.63 -4.09 18.56
C LYS A 39 -9.41 -4.01 17.24
N SER A 40 -10.49 -4.77 17.12
CA SER A 40 -11.36 -4.74 15.93
C SER A 40 -12.00 -3.37 15.73
N GLN A 41 -11.96 -2.90 14.50
CA GLN A 41 -12.66 -1.71 13.99
C GLN A 41 -13.94 -2.11 13.23
N GLY A 42 -14.32 -3.37 13.35
CA GLY A 42 -15.49 -3.96 12.71
C GLY A 42 -15.21 -4.56 11.35
N LYS A 43 -16.07 -5.50 11.00
CA LYS A 43 -16.09 -6.17 9.69
C LYS A 43 -16.89 -5.34 8.69
N ARG A 44 -16.39 -5.21 7.47
CA ARG A 44 -17.07 -4.57 6.34
C ARG A 44 -17.28 -5.59 5.22
N THR A 45 -18.41 -5.49 4.54
CA THR A 45 -18.77 -6.31 3.38
C THR A 45 -19.01 -5.41 2.18
N LYS A 46 -18.58 -5.83 1.01
CA LYS A 46 -18.86 -5.10 -0.23
C LYS A 46 -20.35 -5.15 -0.54
N ASP A 47 -20.92 -4.00 -0.80
CA ASP A 47 -22.27 -3.90 -1.33
C ASP A 47 -22.20 -3.88 -2.86
N LEU A 48 -22.47 -5.03 -3.48
CA LEU A 48 -22.52 -5.14 -4.94
C LEU A 48 -23.93 -4.84 -5.51
N SER A 49 -24.91 -4.61 -4.64
CA SER A 49 -26.29 -4.29 -5.01
C SER A 49 -26.55 -2.80 -5.20
N VAL A 50 -25.52 -1.96 -5.06
CA VAL A 50 -25.65 -0.50 -5.24
C VAL A 50 -26.29 -0.20 -6.59
N THR A 51 -27.58 0.08 -6.56
CA THR A 51 -28.33 0.62 -7.69
C THR A 51 -28.04 2.12 -7.80
N ILE A 52 -27.61 2.54 -8.95
CA ILE A 52 -27.26 3.93 -9.20
C ILE A 52 -28.49 4.63 -9.70
N ASP A 53 -28.85 5.69 -8.99
CA ASP A 53 -29.85 6.63 -9.48
C ASP A 53 -29.34 7.27 -10.78
N ASN A 54 -30.12 7.15 -11.84
CA ASN A 54 -29.83 7.74 -13.16
C ASN A 54 -29.82 9.28 -13.16
N SER A 55 -30.23 9.92 -12.05
CA SER A 55 -30.17 11.37 -11.86
C SER A 55 -28.76 11.86 -11.47
N ALA A 56 -27.87 10.98 -11.00
CA ALA A 56 -26.51 11.34 -10.63
C ALA A 56 -25.64 11.53 -11.88
N ASP A 57 -24.67 12.43 -11.80
CA ASP A 57 -23.72 12.62 -12.88
C ASP A 57 -22.85 11.36 -13.10
N SER A 58 -22.33 11.20 -14.31
CA SER A 58 -21.58 10.00 -14.71
C SER A 58 -20.31 9.76 -13.90
N VAL A 59 -19.71 10.82 -13.34
CA VAL A 59 -18.49 10.72 -12.52
C VAL A 59 -18.82 10.18 -11.13
N SER A 60 -19.88 10.70 -10.52
CA SER A 60 -20.38 10.23 -9.22
C SER A 60 -20.82 8.77 -9.28
N ILE A 61 -21.51 8.38 -10.34
CA ILE A 61 -21.91 7.00 -10.62
C ILE A 61 -20.69 6.07 -10.70
N MET A 62 -19.70 6.48 -11.48
CA MET A 62 -18.48 5.66 -11.65
C MET A 62 -17.71 5.53 -10.35
N ASN A 63 -17.65 6.58 -9.54
CA ASN A 63 -16.96 6.55 -8.24
C ASN A 63 -17.67 5.63 -7.25
N LEU A 64 -18.98 5.67 -7.16
CA LEU A 64 -19.76 4.76 -6.31
C LEU A 64 -19.57 3.29 -6.71
N LYS A 65 -19.61 2.98 -8.02
CA LYS A 65 -19.33 1.64 -8.53
C LYS A 65 -17.95 1.15 -8.18
N ARG A 66 -16.91 1.99 -8.30
CA ARG A 66 -15.54 1.66 -7.92
C ARG A 66 -15.42 1.42 -6.41
N GLN A 67 -16.06 2.28 -5.60
CA GLN A 67 -16.03 2.15 -4.15
C GLN A 67 -16.64 0.84 -3.69
N SER A 68 -17.85 0.51 -4.17
CA SER A 68 -18.54 -0.72 -3.76
C SER A 68 -17.86 -2.00 -4.28
N ARG A 69 -17.19 -1.95 -5.46
CA ARG A 69 -16.64 -3.13 -6.11
C ARG A 69 -15.22 -3.50 -5.67
N TYR A 70 -14.37 -2.50 -5.43
CA TYR A 70 -12.92 -2.75 -5.29
C TYR A 70 -12.36 -2.49 -3.91
N ARG A 71 -13.06 -1.78 -3.03
CA ARG A 71 -12.54 -1.40 -1.72
C ARG A 71 -13.56 -1.46 -0.60
N LEU A 72 -13.05 -1.67 0.61
CA LEU A 72 -13.75 -1.51 1.87
C LEU A 72 -13.16 -0.30 2.59
N MET A 73 -13.97 0.41 3.37
CA MET A 73 -13.59 1.70 3.96
C MET A 73 -13.97 1.76 5.44
N TRP A 74 -13.02 2.20 6.26
CA TRP A 74 -13.22 2.59 7.66
C TRP A 74 -12.90 4.07 7.76
N MET A 75 -13.90 4.93 7.87
CA MET A 75 -13.77 6.38 7.74
C MET A 75 -13.54 7.09 9.07
N ASP A 76 -13.74 6.40 10.19
CA ASP A 76 -13.74 6.91 11.56
C ASP A 76 -12.63 6.32 12.44
N THR A 77 -11.70 5.60 11.84
CA THR A 77 -10.53 5.06 12.53
C THR A 77 -9.64 6.19 13.04
N LYS A 78 -9.10 6.02 14.24
CA LYS A 78 -8.13 6.95 14.82
C LYS A 78 -6.73 6.39 14.71
N TYR A 79 -5.79 7.28 14.41
CA TYR A 79 -4.39 6.89 14.36
C TYR A 79 -3.88 6.58 15.77
N GLU A 80 -3.31 5.40 15.92
CA GLU A 80 -2.52 4.97 17.08
C GLU A 80 -1.27 4.27 16.52
N PRO A 81 -0.04 4.68 16.95
CA PRO A 81 1.18 3.98 16.51
C PRO A 81 1.11 2.49 16.87
N GLY A 82 1.64 1.65 16.00
CA GLY A 82 1.64 0.20 16.18
C GLY A 82 1.23 -0.55 14.92
N THR A 83 0.31 -1.49 15.06
CA THR A 83 -0.05 -2.43 13.99
C THR A 83 -1.44 -2.16 13.44
N VAL A 84 -1.56 -2.08 12.12
CA VAL A 84 -2.81 -2.18 11.37
C VAL A 84 -2.85 -3.53 10.68
N LYS A 85 -3.83 -4.35 11.03
CA LYS A 85 -4.04 -5.67 10.44
C LYS A 85 -5.39 -5.74 9.76
N VAL A 86 -5.42 -6.36 8.60
CA VAL A 86 -6.66 -6.70 7.89
C VAL A 86 -6.73 -8.20 7.68
N VAL A 87 -7.87 -8.77 8.01
CA VAL A 87 -8.21 -10.17 7.73
C VAL A 87 -9.33 -10.18 6.69
N ALA A 88 -9.08 -10.81 5.55
CA ALA A 88 -10.07 -10.94 4.49
C ALA A 88 -10.79 -12.31 4.57
N TYR A 89 -12.07 -12.31 4.22
CA TYR A 89 -12.92 -13.48 4.31
C TYR A 89 -13.55 -13.80 2.94
N ASN A 90 -13.70 -15.08 2.64
CA ASN A 90 -14.45 -15.56 1.49
C ASN A 90 -15.97 -15.46 1.69
N ALA A 91 -16.74 -15.92 0.71
CA ALA A 91 -18.21 -15.91 0.77
C ALA A 91 -18.77 -16.77 1.91
N ASP A 92 -18.06 -17.81 2.32
CA ASP A 92 -18.46 -18.71 3.43
C ASP A 92 -18.10 -18.15 4.80
N GLY A 93 -17.50 -16.94 4.84
CA GLY A 93 -17.06 -16.29 6.09
C GLY A 93 -15.78 -16.84 6.68
N LYS A 94 -15.05 -17.68 5.94
CA LYS A 94 -13.74 -18.21 6.35
C LYS A 94 -12.63 -17.19 6.06
N ALA A 95 -11.72 -16.98 7.03
CA ALA A 95 -10.53 -16.19 6.83
C ALA A 95 -9.62 -16.85 5.77
N VAL A 96 -9.20 -16.09 4.77
CA VAL A 96 -8.46 -16.61 3.61
C VAL A 96 -7.18 -15.84 3.33
N ALA A 97 -7.07 -14.59 3.78
CA ALA A 97 -5.87 -13.79 3.64
C ALA A 97 -5.75 -12.79 4.78
N GLU A 98 -4.53 -12.41 5.10
CA GLU A 98 -4.27 -11.34 6.05
C GLU A 98 -3.10 -10.47 5.58
N LYS A 99 -3.10 -9.23 6.02
CA LYS A 99 -2.02 -8.28 5.78
C LYS A 99 -1.86 -7.35 6.95
N GLU A 100 -0.61 -7.05 7.27
CA GLU A 100 -0.25 -6.12 8.35
C GLU A 100 0.61 -4.96 7.82
N LEU A 101 0.45 -3.81 8.42
CA LEU A 101 1.34 -2.66 8.35
C LEU A 101 1.75 -2.30 9.76
N HIS A 102 3.00 -1.91 9.93
CA HIS A 102 3.53 -1.45 11.20
C HIS A 102 3.97 0.00 11.11
N THR A 103 3.77 0.75 12.18
CA THR A 103 4.42 2.06 12.31
C THR A 103 5.92 1.82 12.39
N ALA A 104 6.66 2.34 11.43
CA ALA A 104 8.11 2.24 11.41
C ALA A 104 8.75 3.11 12.49
N GLY A 105 9.86 2.64 13.00
CA GLY A 105 10.77 3.41 13.82
C GLY A 105 11.65 4.35 12.99
N LYS A 106 12.80 4.72 13.55
CA LYS A 106 13.77 5.55 12.82
C LYS A 106 14.39 4.77 11.66
N PRO A 107 14.66 5.43 10.52
CA PRO A 107 15.39 4.84 9.40
C PRO A 107 16.71 4.22 9.88
N ASP A 108 16.97 2.98 9.47
CA ASP A 108 18.16 2.22 9.85
C ASP A 108 19.01 1.84 8.63
N HIS A 109 18.41 1.23 7.63
CA HIS A 109 19.14 0.78 6.45
C HIS A 109 18.32 0.83 5.17
N ILE A 110 19.01 0.57 4.04
CA ILE A 110 18.42 0.49 2.71
C ILE A 110 18.27 -0.99 2.32
N GLU A 111 17.08 -1.37 1.92
CA GLU A 111 16.80 -2.64 1.26
C GLU A 111 16.71 -2.46 -0.25
N LEU A 112 17.28 -3.42 -0.99
CA LEU A 112 17.15 -3.54 -2.44
C LEU A 112 16.35 -4.80 -2.76
N VAL A 113 15.22 -4.62 -3.42
CA VAL A 113 14.35 -5.73 -3.83
C VAL A 113 14.26 -5.75 -5.35
N ALA A 114 14.92 -6.74 -5.97
CA ALA A 114 14.82 -6.95 -7.42
C ALA A 114 13.58 -7.79 -7.75
N ASP A 115 12.89 -7.45 -8.85
CA ASP A 115 11.76 -8.23 -9.38
C ASP A 115 12.22 -9.59 -9.93
N ARG A 116 13.47 -9.66 -10.40
CA ARG A 116 14.14 -10.87 -10.89
C ARG A 116 15.64 -10.79 -10.69
N ASN A 117 16.26 -11.93 -10.41
CA ASN A 117 17.71 -12.04 -10.15
C ASN A 117 18.53 -12.43 -11.39
N VAL A 118 17.88 -12.78 -12.47
CA VAL A 118 18.51 -13.20 -13.74
C VAL A 118 17.84 -12.47 -14.89
N ILE A 119 18.65 -11.83 -15.72
CA ILE A 119 18.24 -11.20 -16.96
C ILE A 119 19.08 -11.73 -18.13
N LYS A 120 18.52 -11.66 -19.34
CA LYS A 120 19.25 -12.02 -20.56
C LYS A 120 20.10 -10.85 -21.03
N ALA A 121 21.33 -11.13 -21.46
CA ALA A 121 22.24 -10.11 -22.01
C ALA A 121 21.92 -9.82 -23.49
N ASP A 122 20.67 -9.46 -23.80
CA ASP A 122 20.19 -9.20 -25.15
C ASP A 122 19.96 -7.71 -25.45
N GLY A 123 20.26 -6.84 -24.49
CA GLY A 123 20.06 -5.39 -24.58
C GLY A 123 18.59 -4.95 -24.49
N LYS A 124 17.66 -5.86 -24.15
CA LYS A 124 16.22 -5.60 -24.08
C LYS A 124 15.60 -6.03 -22.75
N ASP A 125 16.19 -7.06 -22.12
CA ASP A 125 15.68 -7.59 -20.86
C ASP A 125 16.10 -6.69 -19.70
N LEU A 126 15.15 -6.36 -18.81
CA LEU A 126 15.33 -5.42 -17.71
C LEU A 126 14.98 -6.08 -16.37
N SER A 127 15.64 -5.65 -15.30
CA SER A 127 15.23 -5.91 -13.93
C SER A 127 14.93 -4.59 -13.24
N PHE A 128 13.80 -4.56 -12.52
CA PHE A 128 13.42 -3.42 -11.70
C PHE A 128 13.86 -3.67 -10.26
N VAL A 129 14.62 -2.73 -9.72
CA VAL A 129 15.09 -2.79 -8.33
C VAL A 129 14.36 -1.73 -7.53
N THR A 130 13.54 -2.17 -6.60
CA THR A 130 12.89 -1.29 -5.64
C THR A 130 13.87 -0.99 -4.51
N VAL A 131 14.06 0.29 -4.22
CA VAL A 131 14.87 0.77 -3.10
C VAL A 131 13.93 1.17 -1.97
N ARG A 132 14.14 0.64 -0.79
CA ARG A 132 13.33 0.91 0.39
C ARG A 132 14.24 1.39 1.52
N VAL A 133 13.86 2.48 2.19
CA VAL A 133 14.45 2.86 3.47
C VAL A 133 13.59 2.24 4.56
N VAL A 134 14.19 1.42 5.40
CA VAL A 134 13.48 0.67 6.44
C VAL A 134 14.10 0.94 7.81
N ASP A 135 13.30 0.69 8.85
CA ASP A 135 13.78 0.69 10.22
C ASP A 135 14.52 -0.63 10.55
N ARG A 136 14.94 -0.78 11.80
CA ARG A 136 15.68 -1.95 12.28
C ARG A 136 14.90 -3.26 12.14
N ASP A 137 13.57 -3.19 12.16
CA ASP A 137 12.67 -4.34 12.09
C ASP A 137 12.19 -4.62 10.66
N GLY A 138 12.68 -3.86 9.66
CA GLY A 138 12.33 -4.00 8.25
C GLY A 138 11.04 -3.29 7.85
N ASN A 139 10.47 -2.44 8.71
CA ASN A 139 9.29 -1.66 8.37
C ASN A 139 9.66 -0.49 7.47
N LEU A 140 8.88 -0.27 6.42
CA LEU A 140 9.08 0.83 5.49
C LEU A 140 8.92 2.18 6.19
N CYS A 141 9.93 3.06 6.07
CA CYS A 141 9.90 4.44 6.55
C CYS A 141 9.39 5.35 5.42
N PRO A 142 8.10 5.67 5.35
CA PRO A 142 7.51 6.39 4.21
C PRO A 142 7.97 7.85 4.14
N ASP A 143 8.37 8.44 5.27
CA ASP A 143 8.81 9.83 5.37
C ASP A 143 10.32 10.00 5.19
N ALA A 144 11.04 8.92 4.88
CA ALA A 144 12.48 8.97 4.66
C ALA A 144 12.81 9.78 3.40
N SER A 145 13.61 10.83 3.54
CA SER A 145 14.02 11.76 2.47
C SER A 145 15.54 11.77 2.24
N HIS A 146 16.19 10.62 2.42
CA HIS A 146 17.62 10.48 2.28
C HIS A 146 18.04 10.53 0.80
N GLU A 147 19.16 11.19 0.52
CA GLU A 147 19.80 11.11 -0.78
C GLU A 147 20.43 9.72 -0.98
N ILE A 148 20.16 9.08 -2.11
CA ILE A 148 20.64 7.74 -2.42
C ILE A 148 21.54 7.79 -3.64
N SER A 149 22.78 7.30 -3.49
CA SER A 149 23.73 7.14 -4.58
C SER A 149 23.74 5.71 -5.08
N PHE A 150 23.67 5.54 -6.40
CA PHE A 150 23.69 4.22 -7.05
C PHE A 150 25.05 3.95 -7.70
N LYS A 151 25.60 2.77 -7.48
CA LYS A 151 26.80 2.31 -8.15
C LYS A 151 26.59 0.89 -8.67
N VAL A 152 26.75 0.72 -9.97
CA VAL A 152 26.63 -0.59 -10.63
C VAL A 152 28.01 -1.04 -11.06
N LYS A 153 28.36 -2.31 -10.81
CA LYS A 153 29.61 -2.94 -11.24
C LYS A 153 29.32 -4.11 -12.18
N GLY A 154 30.16 -4.27 -13.21
CA GLY A 154 30.16 -5.46 -14.05
C GLY A 154 29.18 -5.47 -15.21
N VAL A 155 28.44 -4.39 -15.43
CA VAL A 155 27.49 -4.24 -16.54
C VAL A 155 27.62 -2.85 -17.14
N THR A 156 27.47 -2.74 -18.47
CA THR A 156 27.26 -1.44 -19.09
C THR A 156 25.82 -1.03 -18.80
N VAL A 157 25.63 -0.04 -17.92
CA VAL A 157 24.31 0.54 -17.68
C VAL A 157 24.00 1.48 -18.84
N GLN A 158 23.08 1.10 -19.71
CA GLN A 158 22.65 1.97 -20.80
C GLN A 158 21.72 3.07 -20.31
N GLU A 159 20.95 2.81 -19.25
CA GLU A 159 20.05 3.81 -18.67
C GLU A 159 19.70 3.43 -17.23
N LEU A 160 19.92 4.34 -16.29
CA LEU A 160 19.42 4.24 -14.93
C LEU A 160 18.21 5.17 -14.81
N MET A 161 17.01 4.62 -14.88
CA MET A 161 15.79 5.38 -14.63
C MET A 161 15.41 5.24 -13.15
N VAL A 162 15.50 6.32 -12.40
CA VAL A 162 14.99 6.38 -11.02
C VAL A 162 13.54 6.87 -11.09
N MET A 163 12.59 5.96 -10.85
CA MET A 163 11.19 6.33 -10.67
C MET A 163 10.93 6.55 -9.17
N GLN A 164 10.65 7.77 -8.81
CA GLN A 164 10.18 8.11 -7.47
C GLN A 164 8.65 7.98 -7.44
N LEU A 165 8.12 7.17 -6.52
CA LEU A 165 6.68 7.10 -6.30
C LEU A 165 6.16 8.47 -5.81
N PRO A 166 4.98 8.93 -6.28
CA PRO A 166 4.56 10.34 -6.24
C PRO A 166 4.09 10.86 -4.87
N TRP A 167 4.57 10.31 -3.78
CA TRP A 167 4.18 10.78 -2.44
C TRP A 167 5.00 11.96 -1.92
N ASN A 168 6.07 12.35 -2.62
CA ASN A 168 6.87 13.52 -2.26
C ASN A 168 7.49 14.18 -3.50
N LEU A 169 6.77 15.13 -4.09
CA LEU A 169 7.18 15.87 -5.30
C LEU A 169 8.19 17.01 -5.04
N SER A 170 8.83 17.09 -3.88
CA SER A 170 9.59 18.28 -3.51
C SER A 170 11.10 18.26 -3.75
N SER A 171 11.69 17.21 -4.29
CA SER A 171 13.15 17.18 -4.50
C SER A 171 13.64 16.36 -5.69
N ILE A 172 13.21 16.71 -6.91
CA ILE A 172 13.98 16.34 -8.10
C ILE A 172 14.85 17.55 -8.45
N ARG A 173 16.11 17.55 -8.05
CA ARG A 173 17.13 18.37 -8.68
C ARG A 173 17.84 17.53 -9.74
N ARG A 174 17.85 18.07 -10.97
CA ARG A 174 18.60 17.56 -12.11
C ARG A 174 20.09 17.69 -11.88
#